data_a79a29a14567bf2935186298d75837d6
#
_entry.id   a79a29a14567bf2935186298d75837d6
#
_cell.length_a   1.000
_cell.length_b   1.000
_cell.length_c   1.000
_cell.angle_alpha   90.00
_cell.angle_beta   90.00
_cell.angle_gamma   90.00
#
_symmetry.space_group_name_H-M   'P 1'
#
loop_
_entity.id
_entity.type
_entity.pdbx_description
1 polymer ?
#
loop_
_entity_poly.entity_id
_entity_poly.type
_entity_poly.pdbx_seq_one_letter_code
_entity_poly.pdbx_strand_id
1 'polypeptide(L)'
;LHRLIRRQRQMCIRDRVEVDIPGCRATLTNIVNVHDCGRLINPALAEAQVHGGMSMGIGFGLSEELKFDEKTGRPLNNNLLDYKMATFEDHPDLHGEFVENYEPTSAYGTKALGEPPVCSVAPAIRNAILNATGSGLNELPMNPHRLFVKFREDGLI
;
A
#
# COMPACT_ATOMS: atom_id res chain seq x y z
N LEU A 1 -24.74 12.12 -1.71
CA LEU A 1 -23.83 10.95 -1.68
C LEU A 1 -22.68 11.09 -2.71
N HIS A 2 -22.94 11.51 -3.94
CA HIS A 2 -21.89 11.68 -4.96
C HIS A 2 -20.87 12.78 -4.63
N ARG A 3 -21.21 13.79 -3.85
CA ARG A 3 -20.28 14.84 -3.42
C ARG A 3 -19.27 14.36 -2.37
N LEU A 4 -19.67 13.47 -1.47
CA LEU A 4 -18.78 12.91 -0.44
C LEU A 4 -17.71 11.98 -1.03
N ILE A 5 -18.07 11.20 -2.03
CA ILE A 5 -17.13 10.26 -2.71
C ILE A 5 -16.08 11.01 -3.53
N ARG A 6 -16.39 12.17 -4.12
CA ARG A 6 -15.42 12.99 -4.86
C ARG A 6 -14.34 13.64 -3.96
N ARG A 7 -14.61 13.82 -2.67
CA ARG A 7 -13.65 14.41 -1.71
C ARG A 7 -12.54 13.45 -1.27
N GLN A 8 -12.71 12.15 -1.47
CA GLN A 8 -11.72 11.12 -1.16
C GLN A 8 -10.70 10.86 -2.29
N ARG A 9 -10.83 11.52 -3.45
CA ARG A 9 -9.89 11.39 -4.58
C ARG A 9 -8.71 12.37 -4.49
N GLN A 10 -8.10 12.52 -3.32
CA GLN A 10 -7.10 13.56 -3.09
C GLN A 10 -5.74 12.96 -2.73
N MET A 11 -5.45 11.82 -3.31
CA MET A 11 -4.23 11.09 -3.05
C MET A 11 -3.59 10.67 -4.37
N CYS A 12 -2.33 10.97 -4.52
CA CYS A 12 -1.48 10.49 -5.59
C CYS A 12 -0.32 9.71 -4.98
N ILE A 13 -0.11 8.50 -5.46
CA ILE A 13 1.03 7.70 -5.05
C ILE A 13 1.88 7.34 -6.26
N ARG A 14 3.19 7.38 -6.07
CA ARG A 14 4.17 6.95 -7.05
C ARG A 14 5.18 6.05 -6.38
N ASP A 15 5.32 4.85 -6.89
CA ASP A 15 6.27 3.88 -6.40
C ASP A 15 7.19 3.36 -7.52
N ARG A 16 8.29 2.77 -7.09
CA ARG A 16 9.22 2.07 -7.96
C ARG A 16 9.53 0.72 -7.34
N VAL A 17 9.41 -0.31 -8.16
CA VAL A 17 9.76 -1.67 -7.76
C VAL A 17 10.88 -2.21 -8.65
N GLU A 18 11.68 -3.07 -8.05
CA GLU A 18 12.59 -3.98 -8.73
C GLU A 18 11.98 -5.39 -8.70
N VAL A 19 11.86 -6.05 -9.86
CA VAL A 19 11.26 -7.37 -9.95
C VAL A 19 12.31 -8.37 -10.42
N ASP A 20 12.66 -9.28 -9.53
CA ASP A 20 13.44 -10.48 -9.86
C ASP A 20 12.49 -11.55 -10.37
N ILE A 21 12.37 -11.68 -11.71
CA ILE A 21 11.46 -12.64 -12.35
C ILE A 21 11.87 -14.07 -12.02
N PRO A 22 13.14 -14.52 -12.18
CA PRO A 22 13.56 -15.87 -11.79
C PRO A 22 13.33 -16.19 -10.31
N GLY A 23 13.60 -15.24 -9.42
CA GLY A 23 13.39 -15.39 -7.98
C GLY A 23 11.95 -15.12 -7.53
N CYS A 24 11.07 -14.71 -8.43
CA CYS A 24 9.67 -14.36 -8.16
C CYS A 24 9.49 -13.38 -7.00
N ARG A 25 10.34 -12.35 -6.95
CA ARG A 25 10.37 -11.39 -5.86
C ARG A 25 10.24 -9.96 -6.39
N ALA A 26 9.37 -9.20 -5.75
CA ALA A 26 9.26 -7.76 -5.95
C ALA A 26 9.83 -7.04 -4.72
N THR A 27 10.75 -6.11 -4.95
CA THR A 27 11.35 -5.26 -3.91
C THR A 27 10.98 -3.82 -4.20
N LEU A 28 10.40 -3.15 -3.23
CA LEU A 28 10.04 -1.74 -3.33
C LEU A 28 11.30 -0.89 -3.09
N THR A 29 11.65 -0.05 -4.05
CA THR A 29 12.88 0.77 -3.99
C THR A 29 12.63 2.24 -3.71
N ASN A 30 11.42 2.73 -3.97
CA ASN A 30 11.01 4.10 -3.66
C ASN A 30 9.49 4.17 -3.58
N ILE A 31 8.98 5.03 -2.70
CA ILE A 31 7.56 5.34 -2.60
C ILE A 31 7.35 6.80 -2.21
N VAL A 32 6.51 7.49 -2.95
CA VAL A 32 6.07 8.85 -2.68
C VAL A 32 4.56 8.87 -2.58
N ASN A 33 4.03 9.40 -1.49
CA ASN A 33 2.59 9.49 -1.25
C ASN A 33 2.20 10.94 -1.01
N VAL A 34 1.37 11.50 -1.89
CA VAL A 34 0.96 12.89 -1.87
C VAL A 34 -0.49 13.00 -1.41
N HIS A 35 -0.73 13.75 -0.34
CA HIS A 35 -2.05 13.90 0.27
C HIS A 35 -2.57 15.32 0.23
N ASP A 36 -3.85 15.46 -0.08
CA ASP A 36 -4.64 16.63 0.23
C ASP A 36 -5.42 16.35 1.53
N CYS A 37 -4.86 16.79 2.65
CA CYS A 37 -5.50 16.73 3.96
C CYS A 37 -6.21 18.07 4.33
N GLY A 38 -6.44 18.94 3.35
CA GLY A 38 -6.92 20.28 3.58
C GLY A 38 -5.83 21.13 4.22
N ARG A 39 -6.19 21.87 5.27
CA ARG A 39 -5.20 22.62 6.04
C ARG A 39 -4.35 21.67 6.89
N LEU A 40 -3.05 21.78 6.78
CA LEU A 40 -2.09 21.00 7.55
C LEU A 40 -1.93 21.58 8.97
N ILE A 41 -2.57 20.98 9.96
CA ILE A 41 -2.58 21.49 11.33
C ILE A 41 -1.27 21.23 12.07
N ASN A 42 -0.75 20.00 11.93
CA ASN A 42 0.51 19.60 12.53
C ASN A 42 1.32 18.79 11.50
N PRO A 43 2.32 19.38 10.84
CA PRO A 43 3.10 18.73 9.80
C PRO A 43 3.78 17.43 10.27
N ALA A 44 4.42 17.43 11.43
CA ALA A 44 5.15 16.28 11.93
C ALA A 44 4.24 15.07 12.23
N LEU A 45 3.07 15.31 12.83
CA LEU A 45 2.09 14.25 13.10
C LEU A 45 1.42 13.77 11.80
N ALA A 46 1.19 14.66 10.84
CA ALA A 46 0.64 14.30 9.54
C ALA A 46 1.60 13.42 8.75
N GLU A 47 2.88 13.77 8.72
CA GLU A 47 3.94 12.97 8.09
C GLU A 47 4.05 11.58 8.74
N ALA A 48 4.08 11.51 10.07
CA ALA A 48 4.09 10.24 10.79
C ALA A 48 2.87 9.37 10.45
N GLN A 49 1.69 9.96 10.31
CA GLN A 49 0.46 9.26 9.89
C GLN A 49 0.58 8.70 8.47
N VAL A 50 1.13 9.49 7.54
CA VAL A 50 1.35 9.06 6.15
C VAL A 50 2.36 7.92 6.10
N HIS A 51 3.49 8.03 6.79
CA HIS A 51 4.50 6.96 6.85
C HIS A 51 3.94 5.67 7.45
N GLY A 52 3.18 5.75 8.55
CA GLY A 52 2.51 4.59 9.13
C GLY A 52 1.51 3.93 8.19
N GLY A 53 0.72 4.73 7.47
CA GLY A 53 -0.21 4.22 6.46
C GLY A 53 0.50 3.55 5.28
N MET A 54 1.59 4.15 4.80
CA MET A 54 2.43 3.55 3.75
C MET A 54 3.01 2.21 4.19
N SER A 55 3.54 2.14 5.42
CA SER A 55 4.06 0.89 6.01
C SER A 55 3.00 -0.23 6.03
N MET A 56 1.80 0.06 6.52
CA MET A 56 0.69 -0.89 6.48
C MET A 56 0.35 -1.33 5.06
N GLY A 57 0.29 -0.40 4.13
CA GLY A 57 -0.03 -0.69 2.73
C GLY A 57 1.03 -1.53 2.02
N ILE A 58 2.32 -1.37 2.37
CA ILE A 58 3.42 -2.22 1.91
C ILE A 58 3.23 -3.65 2.43
N GLY A 59 2.96 -3.79 3.73
CA GLY A 59 2.67 -5.09 4.33
C GLY A 59 1.50 -5.81 3.64
N PHE A 60 0.36 -5.16 3.47
CA PHE A 60 -0.79 -5.73 2.76
C PHE A 60 -0.48 -6.07 1.30
N GLY A 61 0.36 -5.26 0.65
CA GLY A 61 0.74 -5.48 -0.74
C GLY A 61 1.64 -6.67 -0.95
N LEU A 62 2.59 -6.92 -0.06
CA LEU A 62 3.71 -7.83 -0.32
C LEU A 62 3.79 -9.06 0.59
N SER A 63 3.38 -8.98 1.86
CA SER A 63 3.70 -10.02 2.84
C SER A 63 2.58 -10.45 3.77
N GLU A 64 1.67 -9.55 4.15
CA GLU A 64 0.68 -9.82 5.18
C GLU A 64 -0.51 -10.61 4.65
N GLU A 65 -0.75 -11.78 5.24
CA GLU A 65 -1.89 -12.63 4.92
C GLU A 65 -2.35 -13.35 6.18
N LEU A 66 -3.56 -13.07 6.62
CA LEU A 66 -4.20 -13.85 7.68
C LEU A 66 -4.91 -15.07 7.08
N LYS A 67 -4.45 -16.26 7.47
CA LYS A 67 -4.98 -17.54 6.98
C LYS A 67 -5.97 -18.12 7.97
N PHE A 68 -7.08 -18.64 7.45
CA PHE A 68 -8.12 -19.28 8.24
C PHE A 68 -8.30 -20.73 7.88
N ASP A 69 -8.61 -21.56 8.87
CA ASP A 69 -9.12 -22.90 8.64
C ASP A 69 -10.56 -22.80 8.08
N GLU A 70 -10.77 -23.35 6.89
CA GLU A 70 -12.05 -23.21 6.18
C GLU A 70 -13.21 -23.87 6.91
N LYS A 71 -12.98 -24.87 7.76
CA LYS A 71 -14.03 -25.60 8.46
C LYS A 71 -14.41 -24.94 9.78
N THR A 72 -13.45 -24.37 10.47
CA THR A 72 -13.65 -23.87 11.83
C THR A 72 -13.63 -22.35 11.92
N GLY A 73 -13.14 -21.64 10.88
CA GLY A 73 -12.94 -20.20 10.89
C GLY A 73 -11.81 -19.73 11.83
N ARG A 74 -11.00 -20.64 12.36
CA ARG A 74 -9.90 -20.30 13.26
C ARG A 74 -8.70 -19.76 12.48
N PRO A 75 -8.07 -18.68 12.96
CA PRO A 75 -6.80 -18.21 12.38
C PRO A 75 -5.71 -19.28 12.54
N LEU A 76 -4.97 -19.54 11.45
CA LEU A 76 -3.87 -20.51 11.42
C LEU A 76 -2.52 -19.88 11.74
N ASN A 77 -2.36 -18.59 11.48
CA ASN A 77 -1.12 -17.84 11.67
C ASN A 77 -1.33 -16.58 12.53
N ASN A 78 -1.97 -16.75 13.67
CA ASN A 78 -2.31 -15.69 14.62
C ASN A 78 -1.15 -15.31 15.57
N ASN A 79 0.08 -15.40 15.12
CA ASN A 79 1.27 -15.05 15.87
C ASN A 79 2.29 -14.33 14.97
N LEU A 80 3.20 -13.54 15.54
CA LEU A 80 4.16 -12.74 14.79
C LEU A 80 5.30 -13.56 14.15
N LEU A 81 5.38 -14.86 14.44
CA LEU A 81 6.31 -15.75 13.74
C LEU A 81 5.81 -16.10 12.34
N ASP A 82 4.51 -16.33 12.21
CA ASP A 82 3.88 -16.80 10.97
C ASP A 82 3.18 -15.68 10.19
N TYR A 83 2.63 -14.68 10.89
CA TYR A 83 2.08 -13.47 10.27
C TYR A 83 3.20 -12.49 9.96
N LYS A 84 3.50 -12.31 8.67
CA LYS A 84 4.67 -11.56 8.19
C LYS A 84 4.37 -10.08 8.02
N MET A 85 4.43 -9.32 9.11
CA MET A 85 4.43 -7.86 9.05
C MET A 85 5.71 -7.36 8.40
N ALA A 86 5.59 -6.29 7.60
CA ALA A 86 6.75 -5.61 7.06
C ALA A 86 7.59 -5.01 8.20
N THR A 87 8.88 -5.26 8.17
CA THR A 87 9.85 -4.74 9.14
C THR A 87 10.52 -3.47 8.61
N PHE A 88 11.33 -2.83 9.42
CA PHE A 88 12.08 -1.63 9.01
C PHE A 88 12.98 -1.88 7.79
N GLU A 89 13.53 -3.09 7.66
CA GLU A 89 14.40 -3.48 6.54
C GLU A 89 13.62 -3.72 5.22
N ASP A 90 12.31 -3.93 5.32
CA ASP A 90 11.45 -4.17 4.14
C ASP A 90 10.98 -2.86 3.50
N HIS A 91 11.24 -1.72 4.13
CA HIS A 91 10.79 -0.42 3.65
C HIS A 91 11.89 0.32 2.88
N PRO A 92 11.55 0.95 1.75
CA PRO A 92 12.41 1.97 1.15
C PRO A 92 12.31 3.27 1.97
N ASP A 93 12.99 4.32 1.52
CA ASP A 93 12.72 5.66 2.01
C ASP A 93 11.27 6.04 1.71
N LEU A 94 10.51 6.37 2.76
CA LEU A 94 9.12 6.78 2.68
C LEU A 94 9.04 8.30 2.54
N HIS A 95 8.39 8.79 1.48
CA HIS A 95 8.22 10.22 1.25
C HIS A 95 6.74 10.59 1.29
N GLY A 96 6.36 11.39 2.30
CA GLY A 96 5.04 11.97 2.44
C GLY A 96 5.05 13.43 1.98
N GLU A 97 4.16 13.79 1.04
CA GLU A 97 3.99 15.16 0.56
C GLU A 97 2.55 15.63 0.80
N PHE A 98 2.38 16.93 0.98
CA PHE A 98 1.06 17.50 1.25
C PHE A 98 0.73 18.63 0.28
N VAL A 99 -0.52 18.59 -0.20
CA VAL A 99 -1.13 19.69 -0.94
C VAL A 99 -2.19 20.33 -0.05
N GLU A 100 -2.02 21.59 0.27
CA GLU A 100 -3.00 22.32 1.07
C GLU A 100 -4.12 22.85 0.18
N ASN A 101 -5.33 22.35 0.43
CA ASN A 101 -6.54 22.79 -0.26
C ASN A 101 -7.67 22.92 0.77
N TYR A 102 -7.93 24.14 1.21
CA TYR A 102 -8.88 24.47 2.27
C TYR A 102 -10.28 23.88 1.98
N GLU A 103 -10.82 23.12 2.95
CA GLU A 103 -12.17 22.56 2.86
C GLU A 103 -13.16 23.44 3.67
N PRO A 104 -14.00 24.23 2.99
CA PRO A 104 -14.84 25.22 3.69
C PRO A 104 -15.95 24.60 4.55
N THR A 105 -16.25 23.32 4.37
CA THR A 105 -17.34 22.64 5.10
C THR A 105 -16.85 21.84 6.31
N SER A 106 -15.54 21.85 6.58
CA SER A 106 -14.96 21.16 7.72
C SER A 106 -14.31 22.12 8.73
N ALA A 107 -14.12 21.65 9.97
CA ALA A 107 -13.47 22.42 11.01
C ALA A 107 -12.03 22.77 10.57
N TYR A 108 -11.67 24.03 10.66
CA TYR A 108 -10.35 24.58 10.29
C TYR A 108 -9.92 24.32 8.84
N GLY A 109 -10.82 23.87 7.96
CA GLY A 109 -10.51 23.56 6.57
C GLY A 109 -9.74 22.26 6.38
N THR A 110 -9.82 21.34 7.33
CA THR A 110 -9.12 20.04 7.29
C THR A 110 -9.87 18.98 6.48
N LYS A 111 -9.18 17.94 6.07
CA LYS A 111 -9.73 16.71 5.47
C LYS A 111 -9.18 15.49 6.19
N ALA A 112 -9.81 14.33 5.95
CA ALA A 112 -9.37 13.08 6.56
C ALA A 112 -7.93 12.70 6.14
N LEU A 113 -7.13 12.24 7.10
CA LEU A 113 -5.76 11.80 6.89
C LEU A 113 -5.48 10.42 7.52
N GLY A 114 -6.41 9.86 8.28
CA GLY A 114 -6.19 8.60 9.02
C GLY A 114 -5.95 7.39 8.11
N GLU A 115 -6.96 7.00 7.35
CA GLU A 115 -6.92 5.81 6.49
C GLU A 115 -6.42 6.06 5.05
N PRO A 116 -6.62 7.23 4.43
CA PRO A 116 -6.24 7.46 3.04
C PRO A 116 -4.80 7.06 2.69
N PRO A 117 -3.79 7.23 3.55
CA PRO A 117 -2.42 6.83 3.26
C PRO A 117 -2.22 5.34 2.95
N VAL A 118 -3.09 4.47 3.46
CA VAL A 118 -3.00 3.00 3.25
C VAL A 118 -3.59 2.60 1.90
N CYS A 119 -4.71 3.22 1.50
CA CYS A 119 -5.58 2.71 0.45
C CYS A 119 -4.93 2.58 -0.93
N SER A 120 -3.97 3.43 -1.27
CA SER A 120 -3.37 3.48 -2.61
C SER A 120 -2.08 2.69 -2.75
N VAL A 121 -1.45 2.27 -1.64
CA VAL A 121 -0.10 1.67 -1.66
C VAL A 121 -0.11 0.31 -2.37
N ALA A 122 -0.93 -0.63 -1.94
CA ALA A 122 -0.98 -1.94 -2.56
C ALA A 122 -1.37 -1.91 -4.05
N PRO A 123 -2.38 -1.10 -4.48
CA PRO A 123 -2.65 -0.90 -5.90
C PRO A 123 -1.50 -0.29 -6.69
N ALA A 124 -0.73 0.62 -6.11
CA ALA A 124 0.42 1.22 -6.75
C ALA A 124 1.53 0.19 -6.96
N ILE A 125 1.89 -0.59 -5.94
CA ILE A 125 2.86 -1.70 -6.03
C ILE A 125 2.42 -2.69 -7.12
N ARG A 126 1.14 -3.06 -7.15
CA ARG A 126 0.58 -3.93 -8.19
C ARG A 126 0.79 -3.36 -9.59
N ASN A 127 0.51 -2.07 -9.76
CA ASN A 127 0.67 -1.40 -11.05
C ASN A 127 2.15 -1.28 -11.46
N ALA A 128 3.05 -1.06 -10.50
CA ALA A 128 4.49 -1.03 -10.77
C ALA A 128 5.01 -2.41 -11.21
N ILE A 129 4.57 -3.50 -10.56
CA ILE A 129 4.91 -4.87 -10.99
C ILE A 129 4.36 -5.14 -12.40
N LEU A 130 3.10 -4.80 -12.67
CA LEU A 130 2.51 -4.93 -14.00
C LEU A 130 3.31 -4.14 -15.05
N ASN A 131 3.70 -2.92 -14.74
CA ASN A 131 4.47 -2.08 -15.67
C ASN A 131 5.88 -2.64 -15.93
N ALA A 132 6.49 -3.25 -14.93
CA ALA A 132 7.84 -3.83 -15.04
C ALA A 132 7.86 -5.16 -15.80
N THR A 133 6.81 -5.98 -15.68
CA THR A 133 6.81 -7.37 -16.14
C THR A 133 5.78 -7.66 -17.23
N GLY A 134 4.78 -6.79 -17.41
CA GLY A 134 3.59 -7.09 -18.21
C GLY A 134 2.60 -8.03 -17.52
N SER A 135 2.92 -8.54 -16.33
CA SER A 135 2.13 -9.48 -15.54
C SER A 135 1.60 -8.82 -14.27
N GLY A 136 0.32 -8.92 -14.01
CA GLY A 136 -0.30 -8.29 -12.84
C GLY A 136 -1.22 -9.24 -12.08
N LEU A 137 -1.02 -9.28 -10.76
CA LEU A 137 -1.89 -10.00 -9.84
C LEU A 137 -3.12 -9.16 -9.47
N ASN A 138 -4.26 -9.83 -9.24
CA ASN A 138 -5.47 -9.21 -8.69
C ASN A 138 -5.79 -9.73 -7.27
N GLU A 139 -4.82 -10.38 -6.67
CA GLU A 139 -4.89 -10.91 -5.31
C GLU A 139 -3.73 -10.37 -4.47
N LEU A 140 -3.96 -10.21 -3.17
CA LEU A 140 -2.97 -9.78 -2.18
C LEU A 140 -2.73 -10.88 -1.13
N PRO A 141 -1.55 -10.91 -0.55
CA PRO A 141 -0.33 -10.17 -0.90
C PRO A 141 0.32 -10.71 -2.18
N MET A 142 1.09 -9.87 -2.86
CA MET A 142 1.88 -10.25 -4.04
C MET A 142 3.20 -10.92 -3.61
N ASN A 143 3.07 -11.98 -2.82
CA ASN A 143 4.19 -12.74 -2.28
C ASN A 143 4.87 -13.60 -3.36
N PRO A 144 6.08 -14.13 -3.10
CA PRO A 144 6.83 -14.91 -4.06
C PRO A 144 6.07 -16.12 -4.64
N HIS A 145 5.24 -16.77 -3.83
CA HIS A 145 4.45 -17.91 -4.29
C HIS A 145 3.40 -17.50 -5.34
N ARG A 146 2.64 -16.42 -5.07
CA ARG A 146 1.63 -15.92 -6.02
C ARG A 146 2.27 -15.33 -7.27
N LEU A 147 3.41 -14.67 -7.13
CA LEU A 147 4.19 -14.19 -8.27
C LEU A 147 4.70 -15.35 -9.12
N PHE A 148 5.20 -16.43 -8.51
CA PHE A 148 5.62 -17.63 -9.23
C PHE A 148 4.49 -18.23 -10.06
N VAL A 149 3.31 -18.44 -9.46
CA VAL A 149 2.15 -18.99 -10.16
C VAL A 149 1.79 -18.09 -11.35
N LYS A 150 1.71 -16.80 -11.12
CA LYS A 150 1.33 -15.82 -12.15
C LYS A 150 2.36 -15.70 -13.27
N PHE A 151 3.64 -15.64 -12.96
CA PHE A 151 4.71 -15.57 -13.96
C PHE A 151 4.79 -16.81 -14.82
N ARG A 152 4.52 -17.98 -14.22
CA ARG A 152 4.42 -19.25 -14.96
C ARG A 152 3.21 -19.27 -15.90
N GLU A 153 2.05 -18.81 -15.44
CA GLU A 153 0.84 -18.70 -16.28
C GLU A 153 1.05 -17.76 -17.47
N ASP A 154 1.77 -16.67 -17.27
CA ASP A 154 2.03 -15.64 -18.29
C ASP A 154 3.27 -15.97 -19.15
N GLY A 155 3.97 -17.07 -18.89
CA GLY A 155 5.12 -17.53 -19.67
C GLY A 155 6.39 -16.72 -19.49
N LEU A 156 6.57 -16.09 -18.33
CA LEU A 156 7.78 -15.35 -17.96
C LEU A 156 8.87 -16.26 -17.38
N ILE A 157 8.48 -17.42 -16.87
CA ILE A 157 9.35 -18.49 -16.30
C ILE A 157 8.85 -19.85 -16.72
#